data_74d0a21adfe9fb44c4742830dedd17de
#
_entry.id   74d0a21adfe9fb44c4742830dedd17de
#
_cell.length_a   1.000
_cell.length_b   1.000
_cell.length_c   1.000
_cell.angle_alpha   90.00
_cell.angle_beta   90.00
_cell.angle_gamma   90.00
#
_symmetry.space_group_name_H-M   'P 1'
#
loop_
_entity.id
_entity.type
_entity.pdbx_description
1 polymer ?
#
loop_
_entity_poly.entity_id
_entity_poly.type
_entity_poly.pdbx_seq_one_letter_code
_entity_poly.pdbx_strand_id
1 'polypeptide(L)'
;MRCSWELLSLVLLASACSRFMGDQEKVDLPIRQDIKVDPADPTAQKIVGAADAFLRSLSDQQRKAVLFAFNDNSQRAKWSNFPNGIFPRSGLKRGDLNAQQNAALDQLLATVLSDKGVRNTRLQMAADDALKASESGGGGPSPNFGSANYYVSFLGMPSTEHPWMFQFGGHHLAINATFAGPRASFSPMLTGGQPLTVNYGGQKTYITKEELDAARSFLASLDPQQKAAAVRGNAAIQLVLGPGEYGTTIAPEGVRGSSLQEQQKQLLLNVIQARVDQFNARDANATMTEVRREIGDTYFGWWGPEQPFGAAYYRVTGPHIVLEYSPQKLGNGDLTEHAHNMYRDPTNDYGSAWLKAR
;
A
#
# COMPACT_ATOMS: atom_id res chain seq x y z
N MET A 1 -14.27 -35.66 -25.20
CA MET A 1 -13.07 -34.87 -25.31
C MET A 1 -13.36 -33.46 -24.78
N ARG A 2 -13.30 -33.31 -23.47
CA ARG A 2 -13.35 -32.00 -22.77
C ARG A 2 -12.39 -32.11 -21.59
N CYS A 3 -11.13 -31.88 -21.85
CA CYS A 3 -10.10 -31.81 -20.82
C CYS A 3 -8.89 -31.13 -21.47
N SER A 4 -8.63 -29.86 -21.20
CA SER A 4 -7.29 -29.27 -21.35
C SER A 4 -7.20 -27.74 -21.22
N TRP A 5 -8.28 -27.03 -20.83
CA TRP A 5 -8.23 -25.56 -20.76
C TRP A 5 -7.97 -24.99 -19.36
N GLU A 6 -8.22 -25.75 -18.30
CA GLU A 6 -7.99 -25.30 -16.91
C GLU A 6 -6.52 -25.38 -16.46
N LEU A 7 -5.75 -26.28 -17.04
CA LEU A 7 -4.31 -26.41 -16.73
C LEU A 7 -3.46 -25.26 -17.33
N LEU A 8 -3.91 -24.62 -18.41
CA LEU A 8 -3.19 -23.49 -19.00
C LEU A 8 -3.31 -22.20 -18.15
N SER A 9 -4.40 -22.01 -17.44
CA SER A 9 -4.61 -20.85 -16.59
C SER A 9 -3.72 -20.89 -15.33
N LEU A 10 -3.47 -22.07 -14.76
CA LEU A 10 -2.53 -22.25 -13.65
C LEU A 10 -1.08 -22.08 -14.07
N VAL A 11 -0.72 -22.51 -15.27
CA VAL A 11 0.66 -22.40 -15.79
C VAL A 11 1.01 -20.95 -16.14
N LEU A 12 0.05 -20.13 -16.59
CA LEU A 12 0.24 -18.71 -16.84
C LEU A 12 0.36 -17.89 -15.54
N LEU A 13 -0.36 -18.27 -14.49
CA LEU A 13 -0.16 -17.73 -13.13
C LEU A 13 1.23 -18.10 -12.59
N ALA A 14 1.71 -19.31 -12.80
CA ALA A 14 3.03 -19.75 -12.39
C ALA A 14 4.16 -19.02 -13.16
N SER A 15 3.97 -18.71 -14.45
CA SER A 15 4.99 -17.99 -15.25
C SER A 15 5.03 -16.49 -14.93
N ALA A 16 3.91 -15.86 -14.59
CA ALA A 16 3.90 -14.50 -14.06
C ALA A 16 4.46 -14.46 -12.62
N CYS A 17 4.12 -15.45 -11.78
CA CYS A 17 4.66 -15.61 -10.43
C CYS A 17 6.18 -15.86 -10.44
N SER A 18 6.75 -16.62 -11.38
CA SER A 18 8.18 -16.96 -11.36
C SER A 18 9.10 -15.75 -11.60
N ARG A 19 8.65 -14.72 -12.29
CA ARG A 19 9.38 -13.44 -12.39
C ARG A 19 9.30 -12.58 -11.12
N PHE A 20 8.24 -12.73 -10.33
CA PHE A 20 8.04 -11.98 -9.07
C PHE A 20 8.50 -12.74 -7.82
N MET A 21 8.69 -14.06 -7.89
CA MET A 21 9.20 -14.87 -6.78
C MET A 21 10.73 -14.97 -6.75
N GLY A 22 11.43 -14.47 -7.77
CA GLY A 22 12.87 -14.66 -7.93
C GLY A 22 13.74 -13.84 -6.97
N ASP A 23 13.33 -12.66 -6.57
CA ASP A 23 14.08 -11.82 -5.65
C ASP A 23 13.14 -11.27 -4.59
N GLN A 24 13.15 -11.90 -3.40
CA GLN A 24 12.68 -11.20 -2.20
C GLN A 24 13.55 -9.95 -2.05
N GLU A 25 12.88 -8.82 -1.86
CA GLU A 25 13.54 -7.54 -1.60
C GLU A 25 14.65 -7.74 -0.57
N LYS A 26 15.90 -7.60 -1.00
CA LYS A 26 17.04 -7.60 -0.09
C LYS A 26 17.14 -6.21 0.53
N VAL A 27 16.34 -5.99 1.54
CA VAL A 27 16.45 -4.78 2.35
C VAL A 27 17.71 -4.93 3.20
N ASP A 28 18.81 -4.36 2.74
CA ASP A 28 20.04 -4.24 3.53
C ASP A 28 20.10 -2.83 4.13
N LEU A 29 19.37 -2.64 5.25
CA LEU A 29 19.43 -1.42 6.03
C LEU A 29 20.40 -1.63 7.20
N PRO A 30 21.53 -0.90 7.26
CA PRO A 30 22.33 -0.81 8.45
C PRO A 30 21.55 0.00 9.51
N ILE A 31 20.73 -0.70 10.30
CA ILE A 31 19.78 -0.09 11.22
C ILE A 31 20.46 0.25 12.54
N ARG A 32 20.39 1.51 12.95
CA ARG A 32 20.79 1.96 14.28
C ARG A 32 19.59 1.84 15.23
N GLN A 33 19.76 1.04 16.29
CA GLN A 33 18.78 0.90 17.37
C GLN A 33 18.94 1.98 18.46
N ASP A 34 20.07 2.66 18.49
CA ASP A 34 20.45 3.65 19.50
C ASP A 34 19.99 5.08 19.20
N ILE A 35 19.21 5.28 18.15
CA ILE A 35 18.67 6.59 17.82
C ILE A 35 17.67 7.02 18.89
N LYS A 36 17.99 8.09 19.59
CA LYS A 36 17.05 8.78 20.48
C LYS A 36 16.22 9.77 19.69
N VAL A 37 14.94 9.81 19.99
CA VAL A 37 13.96 10.71 19.38
C VAL A 37 13.24 11.50 20.47
N ASP A 38 12.63 12.62 20.11
CA ASP A 38 11.86 13.43 21.07
C ASP A 38 10.59 12.64 21.49
N PRO A 39 10.45 12.30 22.78
CA PRO A 39 9.31 11.51 23.26
C PRO A 39 8.04 12.35 23.48
N ALA A 40 8.10 13.67 23.31
CA ALA A 40 7.01 14.58 23.68
C ALA A 40 5.88 14.67 22.64
N ASP A 41 5.98 14.02 21.47
CA ASP A 41 4.95 14.07 20.42
C ASP A 41 3.65 13.33 20.85
N PRO A 42 2.50 14.02 20.93
CA PRO A 42 1.25 13.41 21.39
C PRO A 42 0.72 12.31 20.46
N THR A 43 0.97 12.43 19.13
CA THR A 43 0.55 11.42 18.16
C THR A 43 1.38 10.15 18.32
N ALA A 44 2.70 10.27 18.49
CA ALA A 44 3.56 9.13 18.76
C ALA A 44 3.15 8.42 20.06
N GLN A 45 2.88 9.16 21.14
CA GLN A 45 2.41 8.60 22.43
C GLN A 45 1.09 7.84 22.25
N LYS A 46 0.15 8.38 21.46
CA LYS A 46 -1.15 7.75 21.17
C LYS A 46 -0.99 6.43 20.41
N ILE A 47 -0.13 6.42 19.37
CA ILE A 47 0.15 5.22 18.58
C ILE A 47 0.83 4.15 19.43
N VAL A 48 1.85 4.52 20.22
CA VAL A 48 2.54 3.60 21.14
C VAL A 48 1.57 3.04 22.16
N GLY A 49 0.72 3.89 22.77
CA GLY A 49 -0.28 3.44 23.75
C GLY A 49 -1.27 2.43 23.19
N ALA A 50 -1.72 2.62 21.94
CA ALA A 50 -2.60 1.66 21.25
C ALA A 50 -1.87 0.36 20.88
N ALA A 51 -0.62 0.44 20.44
CA ALA A 51 0.21 -0.73 20.13
C ALA A 51 0.47 -1.56 21.41
N ASP A 52 0.79 -0.91 22.52
CA ASP A 52 0.98 -1.56 23.83
C ASP A 52 -0.32 -2.22 24.32
N ALA A 53 -1.47 -1.56 24.13
CA ALA A 53 -2.77 -2.13 24.51
C ALA A 53 -3.06 -3.41 23.71
N PHE A 54 -2.77 -3.42 22.42
CA PHE A 54 -2.88 -4.61 21.59
C PHE A 54 -1.93 -5.72 22.09
N LEU A 55 -0.65 -5.42 22.27
CA LEU A 55 0.36 -6.39 22.72
C LEU A 55 0.03 -6.98 24.11
N ARG A 56 -0.51 -6.17 25.02
CA ARG A 56 -0.96 -6.66 26.34
C ARG A 56 -2.16 -7.58 26.27
N SER A 57 -3.00 -7.49 25.24
CA SER A 57 -4.15 -8.38 25.05
C SER A 57 -3.76 -9.79 24.58
N LEU A 58 -2.52 -9.97 24.11
CA LEU A 58 -2.02 -11.20 23.53
C LEU A 58 -1.51 -12.18 24.60
N SER A 59 -1.68 -13.49 24.37
CA SER A 59 -0.98 -14.53 25.12
C SER A 59 0.54 -14.45 24.85
N ASP A 60 1.34 -15.09 25.71
CA ASP A 60 2.79 -15.16 25.52
C ASP A 60 3.18 -15.80 24.19
N GLN A 61 2.46 -16.82 23.75
CA GLN A 61 2.67 -17.47 22.46
C GLN A 61 2.37 -16.53 21.31
N GLN A 62 1.24 -15.83 21.34
CA GLN A 62 0.86 -14.84 20.32
C GLN A 62 1.85 -13.68 20.29
N ARG A 63 2.32 -13.21 21.46
CA ARG A 63 3.29 -12.12 21.56
C ARG A 63 4.64 -12.50 20.95
N LYS A 64 5.09 -13.74 21.14
CA LYS A 64 6.28 -14.27 20.45
C LYS A 64 6.14 -14.36 18.94
N ALA A 65 4.93 -14.66 18.45
CA ALA A 65 4.67 -14.78 17.01
C ALA A 65 4.59 -13.40 16.29
N VAL A 66 4.24 -12.33 17.03
CA VAL A 66 4.00 -11.00 16.44
C VAL A 66 5.22 -10.07 16.50
N LEU A 67 6.18 -10.34 17.40
CA LEU A 67 7.34 -9.49 17.64
C LEU A 67 8.59 -10.05 16.95
N PHE A 68 9.24 -9.18 16.19
CA PHE A 68 10.50 -9.44 15.49
C PHE A 68 11.57 -8.46 15.96
N ALA A 69 12.85 -8.80 15.77
CA ALA A 69 13.92 -7.85 16.00
C ALA A 69 13.79 -6.63 15.07
N PHE A 70 14.11 -5.43 15.56
CA PHE A 70 14.01 -4.23 14.73
C PHE A 70 14.92 -4.29 13.48
N ASN A 71 16.04 -4.98 13.57
CA ASN A 71 16.99 -5.19 12.47
C ASN A 71 16.70 -6.45 11.61
N ASP A 72 15.54 -7.10 11.79
CA ASP A 72 15.12 -8.19 10.92
C ASP A 72 14.64 -7.65 9.56
N ASN A 73 15.60 -7.46 8.65
CA ASN A 73 15.33 -6.97 7.30
C ASN A 73 14.54 -7.97 6.45
N SER A 74 14.66 -9.27 6.73
CA SER A 74 13.86 -10.30 6.06
C SER A 74 12.37 -10.15 6.38
N GLN A 75 12.04 -9.95 7.67
CA GLN A 75 10.65 -9.67 8.06
C GLN A 75 10.20 -8.30 7.54
N ARG A 76 11.05 -7.29 7.56
CA ARG A 76 10.75 -5.94 7.07
C ARG A 76 10.26 -5.95 5.63
N ALA A 77 10.91 -6.73 4.77
CA ALA A 77 10.56 -6.88 3.36
C ALA A 77 9.44 -7.90 3.09
N LYS A 78 8.96 -8.62 4.12
CA LYS A 78 8.03 -9.74 3.95
C LYS A 78 6.58 -9.29 3.83
N TRP A 79 6.27 -8.64 2.70
CA TRP A 79 4.93 -8.22 2.32
C TRP A 79 4.72 -8.43 0.81
N SER A 80 3.48 -8.55 0.36
CA SER A 80 3.14 -8.74 -1.04
C SER A 80 1.68 -8.39 -1.32
N ASN A 81 1.35 -8.16 -2.60
CA ASN A 81 -0.01 -8.06 -3.10
C ASN A 81 -0.71 -9.42 -3.26
N PHE A 82 0.06 -10.53 -3.23
CA PHE A 82 -0.49 -11.88 -3.40
C PHE A 82 -1.23 -12.38 -2.15
N PRO A 83 -2.21 -13.30 -2.34
CA PRO A 83 -2.88 -13.97 -1.22
C PRO A 83 -1.93 -14.91 -0.45
N ASN A 84 -2.30 -15.23 0.79
CA ASN A 84 -1.42 -15.98 1.71
C ASN A 84 -1.08 -17.40 1.21
N GLY A 85 -1.91 -18.03 0.40
CA GLY A 85 -1.62 -19.34 -0.21
C GLY A 85 -0.49 -19.29 -1.26
N ILE A 86 -0.20 -18.10 -1.84
CA ILE A 86 0.87 -17.88 -2.81
C ILE A 86 2.09 -17.25 -2.12
N PHE A 87 1.87 -16.28 -1.25
CA PHE A 87 2.93 -15.59 -0.51
C PHE A 87 2.72 -15.77 1.00
N PRO A 88 3.49 -16.66 1.65
CA PRO A 88 3.34 -16.92 3.09
C PRO A 88 3.84 -15.73 3.91
N ARG A 89 2.97 -15.22 4.78
CA ARG A 89 3.29 -14.12 5.71
C ARG A 89 3.70 -14.65 7.06
N SER A 90 4.48 -13.85 7.79
CA SER A 90 4.80 -14.07 9.21
C SER A 90 4.00 -13.10 10.08
N GLY A 91 4.08 -13.29 11.38
CA GLY A 91 3.30 -12.52 12.35
C GLY A 91 2.05 -13.26 12.81
N LEU A 92 1.12 -12.52 13.37
CA LEU A 92 -0.11 -13.06 13.93
C LEU A 92 -1.27 -12.86 12.95
N LYS A 93 -1.91 -13.96 12.60
CA LYS A 93 -3.04 -13.95 11.68
C LYS A 93 -4.28 -13.37 12.36
N ARG A 94 -4.96 -12.45 11.70
CA ARG A 94 -6.17 -11.79 12.23
C ARG A 94 -7.28 -12.78 12.60
N GLY A 95 -7.42 -13.86 11.82
CA GLY A 95 -8.39 -14.92 12.09
C GLY A 95 -8.11 -15.76 13.36
N ASP A 96 -6.90 -15.68 13.92
CA ASP A 96 -6.50 -16.36 15.15
C ASP A 96 -6.66 -15.46 16.40
N LEU A 97 -7.14 -14.21 16.21
CA LEU A 97 -7.45 -13.26 17.28
C LEU A 97 -8.89 -13.46 17.77
N ASN A 98 -9.08 -13.36 19.09
CA ASN A 98 -10.42 -13.26 19.66
C ASN A 98 -11.05 -11.86 19.43
N ALA A 99 -12.30 -11.66 19.81
CA ALA A 99 -13.03 -10.42 19.59
C ALA A 99 -12.36 -9.19 20.28
N GLN A 100 -11.86 -9.35 21.50
CA GLN A 100 -11.18 -8.29 22.24
C GLN A 100 -9.85 -7.91 21.58
N GLN A 101 -9.08 -8.89 21.14
CA GLN A 101 -7.81 -8.68 20.43
C GLN A 101 -8.02 -8.01 19.08
N ASN A 102 -9.06 -8.41 18.31
CA ASN A 102 -9.45 -7.75 17.06
C ASN A 102 -9.86 -6.30 17.31
N ALA A 103 -10.62 -6.00 18.37
CA ALA A 103 -11.00 -4.64 18.72
C ALA A 103 -9.77 -3.76 19.07
N ALA A 104 -8.78 -4.33 19.79
CA ALA A 104 -7.53 -3.64 20.10
C ALA A 104 -6.68 -3.38 18.85
N LEU A 105 -6.63 -4.33 17.90
CA LEU A 105 -5.97 -4.14 16.61
C LEU A 105 -6.66 -3.08 15.76
N ASP A 106 -8.00 -3.08 15.70
CA ASP A 106 -8.78 -2.06 14.99
C ASP A 106 -8.55 -0.67 15.60
N GLN A 107 -8.42 -0.56 16.94
CA GLN A 107 -8.08 0.68 17.61
C GLN A 107 -6.66 1.14 17.28
N LEU A 108 -5.69 0.24 17.18
CA LEU A 108 -4.33 0.58 16.72
C LEU A 108 -4.36 1.10 15.28
N LEU A 109 -5.04 0.42 14.38
CA LEU A 109 -5.20 0.89 13.00
C LEU A 109 -5.81 2.29 12.94
N ALA A 110 -6.79 2.61 13.80
CA ALA A 110 -7.42 3.93 13.89
C ALA A 110 -6.51 5.03 14.48
N THR A 111 -5.38 4.67 15.10
CA THR A 111 -4.37 5.66 15.51
C THR A 111 -3.27 5.85 14.46
N VAL A 112 -2.95 4.79 13.72
CA VAL A 112 -1.93 4.79 12.66
C VAL A 112 -2.45 5.46 11.39
N LEU A 113 -3.70 5.20 11.06
CA LEU A 113 -4.39 5.68 9.84
C LEU A 113 -5.41 6.77 10.18
N SER A 114 -5.83 7.50 9.15
CA SER A 114 -7.03 8.33 9.21
C SER A 114 -8.31 7.49 9.13
N ASP A 115 -9.48 8.10 9.36
CA ASP A 115 -10.78 7.45 9.14
C ASP A 115 -10.92 6.93 7.70
N LYS A 116 -10.39 7.67 6.72
CA LYS A 116 -10.32 7.26 5.31
C LYS A 116 -9.44 6.02 5.14
N GLY A 117 -8.25 6.00 5.75
CA GLY A 117 -7.34 4.87 5.70
C GLY A 117 -7.92 3.62 6.35
N VAL A 118 -8.57 3.77 7.52
CA VAL A 118 -9.28 2.67 8.18
C VAL A 118 -10.43 2.15 7.31
N ARG A 119 -11.25 3.06 6.75
CA ARG A 119 -12.33 2.69 5.85
C ARG A 119 -11.80 1.93 4.63
N ASN A 120 -10.74 2.44 3.99
CA ASN A 120 -10.14 1.80 2.83
C ASN A 120 -9.58 0.40 3.15
N THR A 121 -8.91 0.25 4.29
CA THR A 121 -8.46 -1.07 4.80
C THR A 121 -9.63 -2.05 4.95
N ARG A 122 -10.75 -1.61 5.51
CA ARG A 122 -11.96 -2.44 5.66
C ARG A 122 -12.59 -2.78 4.31
N LEU A 123 -12.59 -1.87 3.36
CA LEU A 123 -13.09 -2.12 1.99
C LEU A 123 -12.26 -3.19 1.28
N GLN A 124 -10.95 -3.17 1.42
CA GLN A 124 -10.07 -4.19 0.85
C GLN A 124 -10.29 -5.56 1.49
N MET A 125 -10.44 -5.61 2.81
CA MET A 125 -10.81 -6.86 3.50
C MET A 125 -12.18 -7.38 3.05
N ALA A 126 -13.15 -6.49 2.82
CA ALA A 126 -14.48 -6.88 2.31
C ALA A 126 -14.43 -7.38 0.86
N ALA A 127 -13.57 -6.80 0.02
CA ALA A 127 -13.31 -7.31 -1.33
C ALA A 127 -12.74 -8.73 -1.29
N ASP A 128 -11.81 -8.97 -0.39
CA ASP A 128 -11.18 -10.27 -0.22
C ASP A 128 -12.16 -11.32 0.34
N ASP A 129 -13.07 -10.93 1.22
CA ASP A 129 -14.17 -11.78 1.68
C ASP A 129 -15.17 -12.12 0.54
N ALA A 130 -15.46 -11.13 -0.34
CA ALA A 130 -16.31 -11.36 -1.51
C ALA A 130 -15.63 -12.32 -2.51
N LEU A 131 -14.32 -12.16 -2.73
CA LEU A 131 -13.55 -13.05 -3.59
C LEU A 131 -13.54 -14.49 -3.04
N LYS A 132 -13.31 -14.65 -1.73
CA LYS A 132 -13.40 -15.94 -1.05
C LYS A 132 -14.76 -16.59 -1.24
N ALA A 133 -15.85 -15.83 -1.12
CA ALA A 133 -17.20 -16.34 -1.29
C ALA A 133 -17.46 -16.81 -2.75
N SER A 134 -16.89 -16.14 -3.75
CA SER A 134 -17.04 -16.51 -5.17
C SER A 134 -16.28 -17.79 -5.53
N GLU A 135 -15.19 -18.11 -4.84
CA GLU A 135 -14.35 -19.28 -5.11
C GLU A 135 -14.81 -20.56 -4.37
N SER A 136 -15.73 -20.45 -3.41
CA SER A 136 -16.19 -21.57 -2.60
C SER A 136 -16.90 -22.69 -3.41
N GLY A 137 -17.11 -22.51 -4.71
CA GLY A 137 -17.70 -23.48 -5.63
C GLY A 137 -16.70 -24.28 -6.49
N GLY A 138 -15.40 -23.96 -6.44
CA GLY A 138 -14.36 -24.62 -7.24
C GLY A 138 -13.52 -25.59 -6.41
N GLY A 139 -13.49 -26.87 -6.75
CA GLY A 139 -12.79 -27.93 -6.01
C GLY A 139 -11.24 -27.91 -6.09
N GLY A 140 -10.61 -26.75 -6.33
CA GLY A 140 -9.17 -26.55 -6.38
C GLY A 140 -8.56 -26.03 -5.06
N PRO A 141 -7.22 -26.04 -4.90
CA PRO A 141 -6.57 -25.45 -3.73
C PRO A 141 -6.88 -23.95 -3.66
N SER A 142 -7.50 -23.53 -2.55
CA SER A 142 -7.84 -22.13 -2.30
C SER A 142 -6.57 -21.30 -2.09
N PRO A 143 -6.42 -20.14 -2.74
CA PRO A 143 -5.35 -19.18 -2.46
C PRO A 143 -5.40 -18.54 -1.06
N ASN A 144 -6.31 -18.99 -0.18
CA ASN A 144 -6.53 -18.46 1.16
C ASN A 144 -6.92 -16.97 1.18
N PHE A 145 -7.97 -16.63 0.47
CA PHE A 145 -8.60 -15.31 0.52
C PHE A 145 -9.40 -15.08 1.81
N GLY A 146 -9.74 -13.84 2.06
CA GLY A 146 -10.65 -13.38 3.10
C GLY A 146 -9.96 -12.64 4.23
N SER A 147 -10.72 -11.77 4.90
CA SER A 147 -10.29 -10.85 5.95
C SER A 147 -9.62 -11.52 7.16
N ALA A 148 -9.87 -12.82 7.37
CA ALA A 148 -9.18 -13.62 8.39
C ALA A 148 -7.70 -13.86 8.04
N ASN A 149 -7.28 -13.75 6.79
CA ASN A 149 -5.92 -14.01 6.30
C ASN A 149 -5.07 -12.73 6.19
N TYR A 150 -5.38 -11.73 7.01
CA TYR A 150 -4.53 -10.55 7.21
C TYR A 150 -3.63 -10.76 8.43
N TYR A 151 -2.43 -10.22 8.39
CA TYR A 151 -1.38 -10.47 9.37
C TYR A 151 -0.90 -9.17 9.99
N VAL A 152 -0.58 -9.21 11.27
CA VAL A 152 0.04 -8.12 12.02
C VAL A 152 1.42 -8.54 12.51
N SER A 153 2.39 -7.63 12.43
CA SER A 153 3.75 -7.81 12.92
C SER A 153 4.29 -6.50 13.48
N PHE A 154 5.22 -6.61 14.43
CA PHE A 154 6.00 -5.49 14.96
C PHE A 154 7.48 -5.83 14.82
N LEU A 155 8.27 -4.89 14.32
CA LEU A 155 9.73 -4.97 14.35
C LEU A 155 10.23 -3.95 15.37
N GLY A 156 10.87 -4.45 16.43
CA GLY A 156 11.14 -3.68 17.63
C GLY A 156 9.90 -3.51 18.51
N MET A 157 10.13 -3.16 19.77
CA MET A 157 9.04 -2.82 20.70
C MET A 157 8.50 -1.42 20.39
N PRO A 158 7.18 -1.20 20.42
CA PRO A 158 6.62 0.14 20.36
C PRO A 158 7.27 1.06 21.39
N SER A 159 7.74 2.23 20.96
CA SER A 159 8.50 3.15 21.79
C SER A 159 8.33 4.59 21.29
N THR A 160 8.27 5.53 22.23
CA THR A 160 8.38 6.97 21.95
C THR A 160 9.84 7.45 21.85
N GLU A 161 10.80 6.64 22.30
CA GLU A 161 12.22 7.00 22.41
C GLU A 161 13.10 6.32 21.37
N HIS A 162 12.65 5.19 20.82
CA HIS A 162 13.39 4.38 19.85
C HIS A 162 12.55 4.07 18.63
N PRO A 163 13.17 3.90 17.45
CA PRO A 163 12.44 3.51 16.26
C PRO A 163 11.88 2.09 16.36
N TRP A 164 10.72 1.91 15.79
CA TRP A 164 10.02 0.63 15.64
C TRP A 164 9.15 0.63 14.40
N MET A 165 8.67 -0.52 13.98
CA MET A 165 7.84 -0.65 12.78
C MET A 165 6.59 -1.47 13.07
N PHE A 166 5.48 -1.04 12.53
CA PHE A 166 4.21 -1.74 12.47
C PHE A 166 3.95 -2.22 11.04
N GLN A 167 3.63 -3.49 10.89
CA GLN A 167 3.18 -4.06 9.63
C GLN A 167 1.77 -4.63 9.78
N PHE A 168 0.90 -4.31 8.86
CA PHE A 168 -0.41 -4.93 8.71
C PHE A 168 -0.72 -5.14 7.24
N GLY A 169 -1.10 -6.36 6.86
CA GLY A 169 -1.39 -6.63 5.46
C GLY A 169 -1.91 -8.02 5.18
N GLY A 170 -2.36 -8.19 3.96
CA GLY A 170 -2.91 -9.40 3.38
C GLY A 170 -2.93 -9.30 1.87
N HIS A 171 -3.87 -9.96 1.24
CA HIS A 171 -4.12 -9.81 -0.18
C HIS A 171 -4.49 -8.35 -0.48
N HIS A 172 -3.84 -7.73 -1.46
CA HIS A 172 -4.02 -6.34 -1.91
C HIS A 172 -3.80 -5.24 -0.84
N LEU A 173 -3.23 -5.57 0.31
CA LEU A 173 -2.91 -4.60 1.35
C LEU A 173 -1.54 -4.85 1.95
N ALA A 174 -0.72 -3.80 2.03
CA ALA A 174 0.48 -3.77 2.85
C ALA A 174 0.65 -2.37 3.45
N ILE A 175 0.54 -2.28 4.77
CA ILE A 175 0.85 -1.11 5.56
C ILE A 175 2.18 -1.39 6.25
N ASN A 176 3.22 -0.65 5.88
CA ASN A 176 4.56 -0.73 6.45
C ASN A 176 4.87 0.63 7.08
N ALA A 177 4.50 0.81 8.35
CA ALA A 177 4.66 2.07 9.05
C ALA A 177 5.86 2.01 10.00
N THR A 178 6.92 2.75 9.70
CA THR A 178 8.09 2.91 10.58
C THR A 178 7.96 4.22 11.35
N PHE A 179 8.08 4.14 12.66
CA PHE A 179 7.99 5.28 13.58
C PHE A 179 9.34 5.58 14.21
N ALA A 180 9.67 6.87 14.31
CA ALA A 180 10.86 7.38 14.97
C ALA A 180 10.49 8.68 15.72
N GLY A 181 9.86 8.55 16.90
CA GLY A 181 9.30 9.66 17.67
C GLY A 181 8.22 10.42 16.88
N PRO A 182 8.42 11.74 16.62
CA PRO A 182 7.46 12.55 15.90
C PRO A 182 7.41 12.27 14.39
N ARG A 183 8.24 11.38 13.87
CA ARG A 183 8.34 11.07 12.43
C ARG A 183 7.78 9.69 12.14
N ALA A 184 7.06 9.56 11.04
CA ALA A 184 6.63 8.27 10.51
C ALA A 184 6.89 8.17 9.00
N SER A 185 7.25 6.98 8.52
CA SER A 185 7.27 6.64 7.11
C SER A 185 6.25 5.54 6.86
N PHE A 186 5.37 5.75 5.89
CA PHE A 186 4.43 4.75 5.38
C PHE A 186 4.93 4.11 4.08
N SER A 187 6.18 4.34 3.73
CA SER A 187 6.81 3.79 2.54
C SER A 187 7.53 2.46 2.85
N PRO A 188 7.27 1.43 2.03
CA PRO A 188 6.26 1.32 0.98
C PRO A 188 4.87 0.98 1.52
N MET A 189 3.80 1.47 0.87
CA MET A 189 2.43 1.10 1.19
C MET A 189 1.68 0.69 -0.07
N LEU A 190 1.12 -0.52 -0.07
CA LEU A 190 0.29 -1.03 -1.15
C LEU A 190 -1.16 -1.12 -0.69
N THR A 191 -2.06 -0.72 -1.58
CA THR A 191 -3.50 -0.96 -1.48
C THR A 191 -4.01 -1.44 -2.84
N GLY A 192 -5.24 -1.93 -2.88
CA GLY A 192 -5.84 -2.39 -4.12
C GLY A 192 -7.15 -3.10 -3.86
N GLY A 193 -7.51 -4.00 -4.73
CA GLY A 193 -8.69 -4.83 -4.54
C GLY A 193 -9.01 -5.70 -5.73
N GLN A 194 -9.71 -6.76 -5.43
CA GLN A 194 -10.35 -7.67 -6.37
C GLN A 194 -11.52 -8.37 -5.64
N PRO A 195 -12.78 -8.03 -6.01
CA PRO A 195 -13.18 -6.97 -6.92
C PRO A 195 -12.91 -5.56 -6.35
N LEU A 196 -12.85 -4.54 -7.22
CA LEU A 196 -12.81 -3.14 -6.79
C LEU A 196 -14.18 -2.62 -6.37
N THR A 197 -15.24 -3.23 -6.87
CA THR A 197 -16.62 -2.90 -6.52
C THR A 197 -17.14 -3.82 -5.42
N VAL A 198 -17.39 -3.26 -4.24
CA VAL A 198 -17.86 -4.02 -3.06
C VAL A 198 -19.13 -3.43 -2.47
N ASN A 199 -19.96 -4.29 -1.85
CA ASN A 199 -21.04 -3.85 -0.98
C ASN A 199 -20.51 -3.75 0.45
N TYR A 200 -20.45 -2.53 0.98
CA TYR A 200 -19.97 -2.27 2.33
C TYR A 200 -20.93 -1.34 3.06
N GLY A 201 -21.40 -1.74 4.24
CA GLY A 201 -22.40 -0.98 5.00
C GLY A 201 -23.70 -0.73 4.22
N GLY A 202 -24.12 -1.65 3.35
CA GLY A 202 -25.31 -1.53 2.52
C GLY A 202 -25.14 -0.63 1.28
N GLN A 203 -23.94 -0.13 1.01
CA GLN A 203 -23.66 0.73 -0.13
C GLN A 203 -22.68 0.07 -1.09
N LYS A 204 -22.98 0.16 -2.40
CA LYS A 204 -22.03 -0.23 -3.46
C LYS A 204 -20.93 0.82 -3.55
N THR A 205 -19.69 0.41 -3.32
CA THR A 205 -18.52 1.29 -3.26
C THR A 205 -17.45 0.78 -4.22
N TYR A 206 -16.83 1.68 -4.97
CA TYR A 206 -15.63 1.41 -5.77
C TYR A 206 -14.40 1.86 -4.97
N ILE A 207 -13.52 0.93 -4.62
CA ILE A 207 -12.46 1.12 -3.60
C ILE A 207 -11.52 2.29 -3.95
N THR A 208 -11.07 2.37 -5.21
CA THR A 208 -10.09 3.36 -5.67
C THR A 208 -10.72 4.59 -6.34
N LYS A 209 -12.02 4.84 -6.08
CA LYS A 209 -12.77 5.88 -6.81
C LYS A 209 -12.17 7.27 -6.64
N GLU A 210 -11.81 7.65 -5.42
CA GLU A 210 -11.32 8.99 -5.13
C GLU A 210 -9.99 9.29 -5.80
N GLU A 211 -9.05 8.32 -5.76
CA GLU A 211 -7.76 8.46 -6.42
C GLU A 211 -7.90 8.57 -7.95
N LEU A 212 -8.79 7.76 -8.52
CA LEU A 212 -9.06 7.79 -9.96
C LEU A 212 -9.78 9.06 -10.40
N ASP A 213 -10.76 9.53 -9.63
CA ASP A 213 -11.47 10.79 -9.92
C ASP A 213 -10.51 11.98 -9.90
N ALA A 214 -9.62 12.03 -8.90
CA ALA A 214 -8.60 13.07 -8.81
C ALA A 214 -7.64 13.03 -10.01
N ALA A 215 -7.12 11.84 -10.38
CA ALA A 215 -6.21 11.68 -11.51
C ALA A 215 -6.88 12.06 -12.84
N ARG A 216 -8.13 11.69 -13.06
CA ARG A 216 -8.90 12.07 -14.26
C ARG A 216 -9.23 13.56 -14.31
N SER A 217 -9.59 14.15 -13.17
CA SER A 217 -9.84 15.60 -13.08
C SER A 217 -8.58 16.38 -13.42
N PHE A 218 -7.42 15.93 -12.94
CA PHE A 218 -6.15 16.53 -13.32
C PHE A 218 -5.87 16.37 -14.83
N LEU A 219 -5.97 15.15 -15.38
CA LEU A 219 -5.75 14.90 -16.81
C LEU A 219 -6.67 15.73 -17.69
N ALA A 220 -7.94 15.89 -17.30
CA ALA A 220 -8.93 16.69 -18.03
C ALA A 220 -8.66 18.19 -18.01
N SER A 221 -7.90 18.70 -17.03
CA SER A 221 -7.54 20.12 -16.90
C SER A 221 -6.38 20.54 -17.80
N LEU A 222 -5.68 19.58 -18.39
CA LEU A 222 -4.48 19.83 -19.19
C LEU A 222 -4.85 20.37 -20.58
N ASP A 223 -4.10 21.36 -21.05
CA ASP A 223 -4.16 21.82 -22.41
C ASP A 223 -3.62 20.73 -23.39
N PRO A 224 -3.83 20.86 -24.71
CA PRO A 224 -3.40 19.84 -25.66
C PRO A 224 -1.90 19.50 -25.63
N GLN A 225 -1.03 20.48 -25.38
CA GLN A 225 0.43 20.28 -25.31
C GLN A 225 0.81 19.57 -24.01
N GLN A 226 0.25 19.98 -22.88
CA GLN A 226 0.43 19.34 -21.58
C GLN A 226 -0.12 17.90 -21.59
N LYS A 227 -1.30 17.69 -22.19
CA LYS A 227 -1.90 16.36 -22.31
C LYS A 227 -1.05 15.44 -23.16
N ALA A 228 -0.50 15.93 -24.28
CA ALA A 228 0.43 15.16 -25.12
C ALA A 228 1.72 14.77 -24.37
N ALA A 229 2.19 15.62 -23.44
CA ALA A 229 3.30 15.28 -22.56
C ALA A 229 2.90 14.25 -21.48
N ALA A 230 1.68 14.36 -20.92
CA ALA A 230 1.18 13.48 -19.86
C ALA A 230 0.89 12.06 -20.34
N VAL A 231 0.28 11.91 -21.54
CA VAL A 231 -0.10 10.60 -22.09
C VAL A 231 1.13 9.92 -22.70
N ARG A 232 1.57 8.82 -22.09
CA ARG A 232 2.80 8.11 -22.42
C ARG A 232 2.59 6.81 -23.19
N GLY A 233 1.36 6.33 -23.24
CA GLY A 233 1.02 5.10 -23.94
C GLY A 233 -0.49 4.88 -24.06
N ASN A 234 -0.89 3.99 -24.94
CA ASN A 234 -2.29 3.65 -25.24
C ASN A 234 -2.81 2.41 -24.50
N ALA A 235 -1.96 1.75 -23.74
CA ALA A 235 -2.28 0.58 -22.92
C ALA A 235 -1.72 0.72 -21.50
N ALA A 236 -2.47 0.27 -20.51
CA ALA A 236 -2.01 0.22 -19.14
C ALA A 236 -0.76 -0.66 -19.01
N ILE A 237 0.15 -0.26 -18.13
CA ILE A 237 1.35 -1.03 -17.79
C ILE A 237 1.22 -1.67 -16.40
N GLN A 238 2.09 -2.64 -16.12
CA GLN A 238 2.16 -3.26 -14.81
C GLN A 238 2.79 -2.32 -13.78
N LEU A 239 2.52 -2.61 -12.50
CA LEU A 239 3.16 -1.94 -11.39
C LEU A 239 4.69 -2.02 -11.52
N VAL A 240 5.40 -0.91 -11.42
CA VAL A 240 6.85 -0.83 -11.61
C VAL A 240 7.59 -0.96 -10.26
N LEU A 241 7.17 -0.22 -9.24
CA LEU A 241 7.77 -0.26 -7.90
C LEU A 241 6.90 -1.04 -6.90
N GLY A 242 6.50 -2.25 -7.30
CA GLY A 242 5.72 -3.17 -6.48
C GLY A 242 6.53 -3.88 -5.38
N PRO A 243 6.03 -5.01 -4.85
CA PRO A 243 6.79 -5.88 -3.96
C PRO A 243 8.10 -6.34 -4.62
N GLY A 244 9.18 -6.41 -3.84
CA GLY A 244 10.51 -6.78 -4.32
C GLY A 244 11.40 -5.59 -4.67
N GLU A 245 10.86 -4.37 -4.75
CA GLU A 245 11.63 -3.16 -5.00
C GLU A 245 11.95 -2.42 -3.69
N TYR A 246 13.18 -1.91 -3.57
CA TYR A 246 13.63 -1.19 -2.37
C TYR A 246 14.54 -0.02 -2.72
N GLY A 247 14.26 1.15 -2.13
CA GLY A 247 15.09 2.35 -2.25
C GLY A 247 15.30 2.83 -3.69
N THR A 248 14.50 2.32 -4.61
CA THR A 248 14.57 2.64 -6.03
C THR A 248 13.57 3.72 -6.38
N THR A 249 13.90 4.51 -7.38
CA THR A 249 13.00 5.46 -8.02
C THR A 249 12.89 5.15 -9.51
N ILE A 250 11.90 5.72 -10.15
CA ILE A 250 11.68 5.59 -11.59
C ILE A 250 12.07 6.92 -12.23
N ALA A 251 12.69 6.87 -13.41
CA ALA A 251 12.92 8.07 -14.21
C ALA A 251 11.57 8.80 -14.41
N PRO A 252 11.48 10.11 -14.10
CA PRO A 252 10.25 10.86 -14.23
C PRO A 252 9.78 10.91 -15.68
N GLU A 253 8.49 10.64 -15.89
CA GLU A 253 7.86 10.69 -17.20
C GLU A 253 6.51 11.39 -17.12
N GLY A 254 6.16 12.10 -18.18
CA GLY A 254 4.88 12.78 -18.29
C GLY A 254 5.00 14.31 -18.21
N VAL A 255 3.91 14.97 -17.84
CA VAL A 255 3.88 16.42 -17.68
C VAL A 255 4.53 16.85 -16.35
N ARG A 256 5.44 17.83 -16.41
CA ARG A 256 6.17 18.33 -15.24
C ARG A 256 5.38 19.44 -14.56
N GLY A 257 5.38 19.46 -13.23
CA GLY A 257 4.67 20.45 -12.40
C GLY A 257 5.08 21.90 -12.67
N SER A 258 6.36 22.17 -13.03
CA SER A 258 6.80 23.52 -13.40
C SER A 258 6.18 24.07 -14.69
N SER A 259 5.61 23.22 -15.55
CA SER A 259 4.88 23.62 -16.77
C SER A 259 3.37 23.81 -16.56
N LEU A 260 2.89 23.61 -15.34
CA LEU A 260 1.48 23.70 -14.99
C LEU A 260 1.11 25.10 -14.47
N GLN A 261 -0.13 25.51 -14.73
CA GLN A 261 -0.73 26.67 -14.09
C GLN A 261 -1.05 26.36 -12.61
N GLU A 262 -1.22 27.36 -11.76
CA GLU A 262 -1.45 27.16 -10.33
C GLU A 262 -2.69 26.31 -10.03
N GLN A 263 -3.78 26.48 -10.79
CA GLN A 263 -4.96 25.65 -10.64
C GLN A 263 -4.68 24.17 -10.99
N GLN A 264 -3.87 23.92 -12.02
CA GLN A 264 -3.46 22.56 -12.41
C GLN A 264 -2.51 21.95 -11.38
N LYS A 265 -1.58 22.73 -10.82
CA LYS A 265 -0.74 22.27 -9.70
C LYS A 265 -1.58 21.86 -8.49
N GLN A 266 -2.63 22.62 -8.19
CA GLN A 266 -3.56 22.24 -7.12
C GLN A 266 -4.28 20.91 -7.42
N LEU A 267 -4.69 20.67 -8.68
CA LEU A 267 -5.29 19.40 -9.07
C LEU A 267 -4.28 18.24 -9.00
N LEU A 268 -3.00 18.46 -9.36
CA LEU A 268 -1.95 17.46 -9.17
C LEU A 268 -1.71 17.17 -7.67
N LEU A 269 -1.72 18.19 -6.82
CA LEU A 269 -1.68 18.03 -5.38
C LEU A 269 -2.87 17.21 -4.85
N ASN A 270 -4.06 17.39 -5.43
CA ASN A 270 -5.25 16.62 -5.04
C ASN A 270 -5.11 15.13 -5.42
N VAL A 271 -4.44 14.79 -6.53
CA VAL A 271 -4.11 13.39 -6.88
C VAL A 271 -3.26 12.77 -5.77
N ILE A 272 -2.25 13.48 -5.31
CA ILE A 272 -1.35 13.01 -4.25
C ILE A 272 -2.06 12.95 -2.90
N GLN A 273 -2.82 13.99 -2.59
CA GLN A 273 -3.59 14.11 -1.35
C GLN A 273 -4.58 12.95 -1.20
N ALA A 274 -5.26 12.56 -2.28
CA ALA A 274 -6.22 11.44 -2.26
C ALA A 274 -5.59 10.14 -1.73
N ARG A 275 -4.30 9.94 -1.95
CA ARG A 275 -3.54 8.81 -1.43
C ARG A 275 -3.01 9.03 -0.02
N VAL A 276 -2.40 10.19 0.21
CA VAL A 276 -1.74 10.54 1.48
C VAL A 276 -2.76 10.70 2.62
N ASP A 277 -4.00 11.08 2.33
CA ASP A 277 -5.09 11.18 3.31
C ASP A 277 -5.44 9.86 4.02
N GLN A 278 -4.87 8.75 3.60
CA GLN A 278 -5.00 7.48 4.32
C GLN A 278 -4.14 7.43 5.60
N PHE A 279 -3.09 8.25 5.71
CA PHE A 279 -2.26 8.35 6.91
C PHE A 279 -2.98 9.17 7.99
N ASN A 280 -2.56 9.05 9.25
CA ASN A 280 -3.07 9.98 10.26
C ASN A 280 -2.73 11.44 9.92
N ALA A 281 -3.47 12.38 10.48
CA ALA A 281 -3.41 13.79 10.07
C ALA A 281 -2.03 14.42 10.21
N ARG A 282 -1.24 14.07 11.26
CA ARG A 282 0.12 14.59 11.45
C ARG A 282 1.02 14.19 10.28
N ASP A 283 1.04 12.90 9.96
CA ASP A 283 1.95 12.33 8.99
C ASP A 283 1.51 12.69 7.55
N ALA A 284 0.21 12.76 7.30
CA ALA A 284 -0.33 13.28 6.04
C ALA A 284 0.09 14.75 5.80
N ASN A 285 -0.04 15.60 6.81
CA ASN A 285 0.38 17.01 6.71
C ASN A 285 1.89 17.16 6.49
N ALA A 286 2.73 16.35 7.17
CA ALA A 286 4.17 16.35 6.97
C ALA A 286 4.53 15.97 5.53
N THR A 287 3.99 14.87 5.01
CA THR A 287 4.20 14.42 3.63
C THR A 287 3.75 15.48 2.62
N MET A 288 2.54 16.04 2.79
CA MET A 288 2.01 17.04 1.86
C MET A 288 2.77 18.37 1.91
N THR A 289 3.40 18.70 3.02
CA THR A 289 4.26 19.90 3.13
C THR A 289 5.49 19.76 2.22
N GLU A 290 6.15 18.61 2.23
CA GLU A 290 7.28 18.32 1.34
C GLU A 290 6.82 18.31 -0.13
N VAL A 291 5.74 17.62 -0.43
CA VAL A 291 5.19 17.52 -1.79
C VAL A 291 4.83 18.90 -2.36
N ARG A 292 4.22 19.79 -1.57
CA ARG A 292 3.90 21.17 -2.02
C ARG A 292 5.13 21.97 -2.37
N ARG A 293 6.21 21.83 -1.58
CA ARG A 293 7.49 22.50 -1.85
C ARG A 293 8.08 22.02 -3.18
N GLU A 294 7.86 20.77 -3.56
CA GLU A 294 8.49 20.08 -4.68
C GLU A 294 7.57 19.86 -5.88
N ILE A 295 6.37 20.46 -5.85
CA ILE A 295 5.37 20.23 -6.90
C ILE A 295 5.88 20.62 -8.30
N GLY A 296 6.79 21.59 -8.40
CA GLY A 296 7.43 21.99 -9.65
C GLY A 296 8.31 20.90 -10.27
N ASP A 297 8.86 20.00 -9.45
CA ASP A 297 9.71 18.88 -9.86
C ASP A 297 8.99 17.53 -9.86
N THR A 298 7.67 17.58 -9.69
CA THR A 298 6.80 16.40 -9.71
C THR A 298 6.22 16.21 -11.11
N TYR A 299 6.16 14.98 -11.57
CA TYR A 299 5.68 14.60 -12.90
C TYR A 299 4.42 13.73 -12.78
N PHE A 300 3.54 13.83 -13.76
CA PHE A 300 2.39 12.96 -13.90
C PHE A 300 2.37 12.32 -15.28
N GLY A 301 2.34 10.99 -15.32
CA GLY A 301 2.22 10.19 -16.52
C GLY A 301 0.97 9.32 -16.52
N TRP A 302 0.40 9.11 -17.73
CA TRP A 302 -0.80 8.33 -17.98
C TRP A 302 -0.58 7.33 -19.10
N TRP A 303 -0.99 6.08 -18.91
CA TRP A 303 -0.89 4.99 -19.88
C TRP A 303 -2.22 4.27 -19.97
N GLY A 304 -2.79 4.23 -21.16
CA GLY A 304 -4.05 3.56 -21.45
C GLY A 304 -5.20 4.49 -21.77
N PRO A 305 -6.40 3.91 -21.98
CA PRO A 305 -7.58 4.66 -22.36
C PRO A 305 -8.17 5.43 -21.17
N GLU A 306 -8.81 6.57 -21.44
CA GLU A 306 -9.57 7.30 -20.42
C GLU A 306 -10.89 6.60 -20.05
N GLN A 307 -11.36 5.68 -20.90
CA GLN A 307 -12.53 4.85 -20.68
C GLN A 307 -12.21 3.39 -21.05
N PRO A 308 -12.79 2.39 -20.36
CA PRO A 308 -13.68 2.56 -19.19
C PRO A 308 -12.95 3.07 -17.95
N PHE A 309 -13.71 3.53 -16.96
CA PHE A 309 -13.18 4.03 -15.69
C PHE A 309 -12.28 2.99 -15.00
N GLY A 310 -11.07 3.37 -14.64
CA GLY A 310 -10.11 2.49 -13.96
C GLY A 310 -9.23 1.62 -14.87
N ALA A 311 -9.42 1.68 -16.21
CA ALA A 311 -8.67 0.84 -17.15
C ALA A 311 -7.27 1.37 -17.50
N ALA A 312 -6.90 2.56 -17.07
CA ALA A 312 -5.59 3.14 -17.34
C ALA A 312 -4.67 3.09 -16.09
N TYR A 313 -3.40 2.95 -16.34
CA TYR A 313 -2.34 3.18 -15.35
C TYR A 313 -2.02 4.68 -15.27
N TYR A 314 -1.79 5.18 -14.07
CA TYR A 314 -1.15 6.48 -13.91
C TYR A 314 -0.02 6.42 -12.88
N ARG A 315 0.92 7.35 -13.01
CA ARG A 315 2.04 7.49 -12.09
C ARG A 315 2.31 8.95 -11.78
N VAL A 316 2.56 9.23 -10.49
CA VAL A 316 3.17 10.47 -10.04
C VAL A 316 4.60 10.16 -9.62
N THR A 317 5.56 10.95 -10.08
CA THR A 317 6.98 10.81 -9.71
C THR A 317 7.53 12.15 -9.29
N GLY A 318 7.92 12.27 -8.04
CA GLY A 318 8.56 13.46 -7.46
C GLY A 318 9.80 13.07 -6.65
N PRO A 319 10.52 14.04 -6.09
CA PRO A 319 11.75 13.78 -5.32
C PRO A 319 11.54 12.84 -4.13
N HIS A 320 10.42 12.97 -3.42
CA HIS A 320 10.08 12.19 -2.22
C HIS A 320 8.80 11.38 -2.38
N ILE A 321 8.29 11.23 -3.59
CA ILE A 321 7.03 10.52 -3.80
C ILE A 321 7.01 9.78 -5.13
N VAL A 322 6.59 8.53 -5.08
CA VAL A 322 6.13 7.77 -6.24
C VAL A 322 4.76 7.20 -5.91
N LEU A 323 3.78 7.52 -6.73
CA LEU A 323 2.46 6.89 -6.71
C LEU A 323 2.25 6.14 -8.00
N GLU A 324 1.69 4.95 -7.91
CA GLU A 324 1.28 4.17 -9.08
C GLU A 324 -0.14 3.64 -8.86
N TYR A 325 -0.98 3.76 -9.85
CA TYR A 325 -2.22 3.00 -9.99
C TYR A 325 -2.07 2.09 -11.18
N SER A 326 -2.20 0.78 -10.98
CA SER A 326 -2.02 -0.22 -12.02
C SER A 326 -3.22 -1.16 -12.05
N PRO A 327 -4.12 -1.03 -13.06
CA PRO A 327 -5.17 -2.00 -13.28
C PRO A 327 -4.57 -3.34 -13.68
N GLN A 328 -5.16 -4.43 -13.20
CA GLN A 328 -4.66 -5.78 -13.42
C GLN A 328 -5.68 -6.59 -14.20
N LYS A 329 -5.19 -7.44 -15.10
CA LYS A 329 -6.02 -8.38 -15.83
C LYS A 329 -5.70 -9.80 -15.39
N LEU A 330 -6.69 -10.53 -14.93
CA LEU A 330 -6.60 -11.96 -14.68
C LEU A 330 -7.34 -12.71 -15.78
N GLY A 331 -6.60 -13.44 -16.61
CA GLY A 331 -7.19 -14.16 -17.74
C GLY A 331 -7.95 -13.23 -18.69
N ASN A 332 -9.22 -13.52 -18.90
CA ASN A 332 -10.14 -12.68 -19.68
C ASN A 332 -10.93 -11.68 -18.83
N GLY A 333 -10.53 -11.47 -17.55
CA GLY A 333 -11.22 -10.59 -16.62
C GLY A 333 -11.20 -9.11 -17.02
N ASP A 334 -12.08 -8.33 -16.40
CA ASP A 334 -12.20 -6.89 -16.62
C ASP A 334 -11.05 -6.15 -15.91
N LEU A 335 -10.34 -5.31 -16.64
CA LEU A 335 -9.31 -4.41 -16.11
C LEU A 335 -9.84 -3.43 -15.04
N THR A 336 -11.16 -3.20 -14.98
CA THR A 336 -11.75 -2.22 -14.08
C THR A 336 -12.12 -2.78 -12.71
N GLU A 337 -11.99 -4.09 -12.49
CA GLU A 337 -12.37 -4.76 -11.24
C GLU A 337 -11.18 -5.34 -10.46
N HIS A 338 -9.94 -5.06 -10.90
CA HIS A 338 -8.74 -5.47 -10.20
C HIS A 338 -7.63 -4.43 -10.37
N ALA A 339 -7.09 -3.90 -9.28
CA ALA A 339 -6.00 -2.94 -9.35
C ALA A 339 -5.07 -3.00 -8.13
N HIS A 340 -3.84 -2.53 -8.35
CA HIS A 340 -2.84 -2.27 -7.33
C HIS A 340 -2.52 -0.79 -7.28
N ASN A 341 -2.51 -0.20 -6.10
CA ASN A 341 -2.10 1.17 -5.82
C ASN A 341 -0.85 1.14 -4.96
N MET A 342 0.21 1.79 -5.40
CA MET A 342 1.47 1.86 -4.68
C MET A 342 1.77 3.29 -4.24
N TYR A 343 2.28 3.43 -3.02
CA TYR A 343 2.90 4.63 -2.48
C TYR A 343 4.32 4.29 -2.05
N ARG A 344 5.29 5.09 -2.53
CA ARG A 344 6.67 5.05 -2.05
C ARG A 344 7.24 6.46 -1.85
N ASP A 345 8.11 6.56 -0.87
CA ASP A 345 9.13 7.60 -0.77
C ASP A 345 10.49 6.92 -1.00
N PRO A 346 11.06 7.00 -2.21
CA PRO A 346 12.28 6.26 -2.55
C PRO A 346 13.50 6.72 -1.73
N THR A 347 13.44 7.91 -1.13
CA THR A 347 14.50 8.43 -0.26
C THR A 347 14.37 7.93 1.17
N ASN A 348 13.19 7.41 1.55
CA ASN A 348 12.85 7.05 2.92
C ASN A 348 12.00 5.77 3.03
N ASP A 349 12.17 4.84 2.11
CA ASP A 349 11.55 3.51 2.22
C ASP A 349 11.88 2.91 3.59
N TYR A 350 10.86 2.41 4.29
CA TYR A 350 10.96 1.87 5.65
C TYR A 350 11.57 2.82 6.69
N GLY A 351 11.54 4.13 6.47
CA GLY A 351 12.17 5.10 7.36
C GLY A 351 13.71 5.13 7.25
N SER A 352 14.26 4.62 6.15
CA SER A 352 15.71 4.43 5.96
C SER A 352 16.54 5.70 6.11
N ALA A 353 15.98 6.89 5.77
CA ALA A 353 16.68 8.17 5.95
C ALA A 353 17.00 8.48 7.42
N TRP A 354 16.24 7.94 8.36
CA TRP A 354 16.44 8.15 9.80
C TRP A 354 17.24 7.04 10.47
N LEU A 355 17.32 5.87 9.81
CA LEU A 355 17.85 4.64 10.38
C LEU A 355 19.26 4.33 9.92
N LYS A 356 19.74 4.95 8.84
CA LYS A 356 21.10 4.74 8.34
C LYS A 356 22.15 5.28 9.32
N ALA A 357 23.19 4.50 9.56
CA ALA A 357 24.42 5.02 10.15
C ALA A 357 24.96 6.14 9.23
N ARG A 358 25.30 7.30 9.80
CA ARG A 358 26.02 8.35 9.08
C ARG A 358 27.47 7.96 8.91
#